data_36e3a2384446fe0c0729dd9afe06a669
#
_entry.id   36e3a2384446fe0c0729dd9afe06a669
#
_cell.length_a   1.000
_cell.length_b   1.000
_cell.length_c   1.000
_cell.angle_alpha   90.00
_cell.angle_beta   90.00
_cell.angle_gamma   90.00
#
_symmetry.space_group_name_H-M   'P 1'
#
loop_
_entity.id
_entity.type
_entity.pdbx_description
1 polymer ?
#
loop_
_entity_poly.entity_id
_entity_poly.type
_entity_poly.pdbx_seq_one_letter_code
_entity_poly.pdbx_strand_id
1 'polypeptide(L)'
;MASMRDIKRRKSSITSTQQITKAMKLVSTVKLQKARAHAEATDPYFNYMYRTVSSMLAKSGNLEHPYLKAGDSPRKAVVVLTSNRGLAGGYNSNIVKLITHGDFKKEELDIYAVGAKGEELLTSKGYHIVESAPEMMEDPTYEDAAALCKRVLKAFTDGQVGEIYLAYTHFKNTVTQEAKLIKLLPVELDESGADEKEDSNILMNFEPNPEEALELIIPKYVTSLFYGALVESFASENGARMQAMDSATSNAEDMVSDLTLKYNRARQGSITQELTEIIAGANAIE
;
A
#
# COMPACT_ATOMS: atom_id res chain seq x y z
N MET A 1 30.85 22.51 -23.90
CA MET A 1 29.99 23.22 -22.94
C MET A 1 28.53 23.10 -23.41
N ALA A 2 27.58 22.91 -22.50
CA ALA A 2 26.17 22.87 -22.90
C ALA A 2 25.77 24.26 -23.48
N SER A 3 25.07 24.26 -24.62
CA SER A 3 24.65 25.52 -25.24
C SER A 3 23.59 26.21 -24.38
N MET A 4 23.49 27.54 -24.48
CA MET A 4 22.45 28.35 -23.80
C MET A 4 21.05 27.81 -24.09
N ARG A 5 20.83 27.30 -25.31
CA ARG A 5 19.57 26.71 -25.78
C ARG A 5 19.26 25.40 -25.04
N ASP A 6 20.26 24.55 -24.78
CA ASP A 6 20.09 23.29 -24.05
C ASP A 6 19.77 23.53 -22.59
N ILE A 7 20.45 24.51 -21.94
CA ILE A 7 20.16 24.88 -20.56
C ILE A 7 18.72 25.40 -20.44
N LYS A 8 18.25 26.25 -21.36
CA LYS A 8 16.89 26.78 -21.38
C LYS A 8 15.85 25.66 -21.55
N ARG A 9 16.10 24.71 -22.47
CA ARG A 9 15.22 23.56 -22.71
C ARG A 9 15.12 22.68 -21.45
N ARG A 10 16.25 22.36 -20.82
CA ARG A 10 16.31 21.56 -19.61
C ARG A 10 15.60 22.25 -18.44
N LYS A 11 15.82 23.56 -18.26
CA LYS A 11 15.09 24.35 -17.25
C LYS A 11 13.59 24.26 -17.45
N SER A 12 13.08 24.47 -18.67
CA SER A 12 11.65 24.37 -18.98
C SER A 12 11.09 22.99 -18.68
N SER A 13 11.79 21.92 -19.04
CA SER A 13 11.38 20.53 -18.74
C SER A 13 11.27 20.28 -17.24
N ILE A 14 12.25 20.72 -16.44
CA ILE A 14 12.24 20.52 -14.99
C ILE A 14 11.12 21.35 -14.32
N THR A 15 10.88 22.59 -14.81
CA THR A 15 9.77 23.42 -14.33
C THR A 15 8.42 22.73 -14.58
N SER A 16 8.23 22.10 -15.75
CA SER A 16 7.02 21.32 -16.03
C SER A 16 6.90 20.11 -15.10
N THR A 17 8.00 19.40 -14.85
CA THR A 17 8.03 18.26 -13.91
C THR A 17 7.66 18.71 -12.49
N GLN A 18 8.18 19.84 -12.02
CA GLN A 18 7.84 20.45 -10.73
C GLN A 18 6.32 20.74 -10.61
N GLN A 19 5.70 21.28 -11.66
CA GLN A 19 4.27 21.54 -11.66
C GLN A 19 3.45 20.24 -11.57
N ILE A 20 3.88 19.20 -12.29
CA ILE A 20 3.22 17.88 -12.26
C ILE A 20 3.34 17.26 -10.87
N THR A 21 4.54 17.23 -10.28
CA THR A 21 4.75 16.64 -8.96
C THR A 21 3.98 17.38 -7.86
N LYS A 22 3.90 18.72 -7.96
CA LYS A 22 3.09 19.56 -7.07
C LYS A 22 1.59 19.24 -7.18
N ALA A 23 1.08 19.07 -8.39
CA ALA A 23 -0.32 18.68 -8.62
C ALA A 23 -0.60 17.27 -8.06
N MET A 24 0.32 16.30 -8.31
CA MET A 24 0.19 14.94 -7.78
C MET A 24 0.23 14.91 -6.24
N LYS A 25 1.06 15.74 -5.59
CA LYS A 25 1.06 15.91 -4.13
C LYS A 25 -0.32 16.34 -3.63
N LEU A 26 -0.93 17.34 -4.25
CA LEU A 26 -2.26 17.83 -3.85
C LEU A 26 -3.34 16.76 -4.00
N VAL A 27 -3.38 16.05 -5.12
CA VAL A 27 -4.32 14.95 -5.35
C VAL A 27 -4.14 13.85 -4.29
N SER A 28 -2.90 13.45 -4.00
CA SER A 28 -2.61 12.45 -2.98
C SER A 28 -3.01 12.90 -1.59
N THR A 29 -2.86 14.19 -1.27
CA THR A 29 -3.31 14.77 0.02
C THR A 29 -4.83 14.63 0.19
N VAL A 30 -5.61 14.96 -0.85
CA VAL A 30 -7.08 14.85 -0.79
C VAL A 30 -7.51 13.38 -0.66
N LYS A 31 -6.88 12.47 -1.41
CA LYS A 31 -7.16 11.03 -1.30
C LYS A 31 -6.82 10.48 0.08
N LEU A 32 -5.70 10.90 0.66
CA LEU A 32 -5.30 10.53 2.02
C LEU A 32 -6.33 11.01 3.06
N GLN A 33 -6.82 12.24 2.95
CA GLN A 33 -7.85 12.76 3.85
C GLN A 33 -9.15 11.95 3.75
N LYS A 34 -9.59 11.60 2.52
CA LYS A 34 -10.76 10.74 2.29
C LYS A 34 -10.55 9.36 2.94
N ALA A 35 -9.39 8.73 2.73
CA ALA A 35 -9.06 7.43 3.29
C ALA A 35 -9.06 7.44 4.83
N ARG A 36 -8.50 8.48 5.46
CA ARG A 36 -8.52 8.63 6.92
C ARG A 36 -9.92 8.76 7.48
N ALA A 37 -10.76 9.57 6.86
CA ALA A 37 -12.17 9.70 7.28
C ALA A 37 -12.92 8.36 7.18
N HIS A 38 -12.63 7.55 6.16
CA HIS A 38 -13.19 6.19 6.05
C HIS A 38 -12.66 5.25 7.15
N ALA A 39 -11.36 5.29 7.43
CA ALA A 39 -10.76 4.48 8.51
C ALA A 39 -11.38 4.84 9.87
N GLU A 40 -11.45 6.12 10.20
CA GLU A 40 -12.05 6.60 11.45
C GLU A 40 -13.54 6.20 11.59
N ALA A 41 -14.28 6.17 10.48
CA ALA A 41 -15.68 5.74 10.49
C ALA A 41 -15.87 4.23 10.68
N THR A 42 -14.91 3.41 10.25
CA THR A 42 -14.98 1.94 10.33
C THR A 42 -14.34 1.36 11.61
N ASP A 43 -13.44 2.09 12.25
CA ASP A 43 -12.72 1.69 13.48
C ASP A 43 -13.64 1.14 14.60
N PRO A 44 -14.78 1.76 14.95
CA PRO A 44 -15.65 1.22 16.01
C PRO A 44 -16.17 -0.18 15.67
N TYR A 45 -16.58 -0.42 14.41
CA TYR A 45 -17.07 -1.71 13.96
C TYR A 45 -15.98 -2.79 14.06
N PHE A 46 -14.76 -2.44 13.68
CA PHE A 46 -13.57 -3.30 13.78
C PHE A 46 -13.32 -3.75 15.21
N ASN A 47 -13.27 -2.79 16.11
CA ASN A 47 -12.99 -3.03 17.52
C ASN A 47 -14.06 -3.91 18.16
N TYR A 48 -15.35 -3.67 17.87
CA TYR A 48 -16.43 -4.50 18.36
C TYR A 48 -16.39 -5.92 17.78
N MET A 49 -16.13 -6.07 16.48
CA MET A 49 -16.02 -7.38 15.83
C MET A 49 -14.86 -8.19 16.42
N TYR A 50 -13.69 -7.57 16.57
CA TYR A 50 -12.52 -8.20 17.17
C TYR A 50 -12.80 -8.67 18.60
N ARG A 51 -13.36 -7.80 19.44
CA ARG A 51 -13.74 -8.13 20.83
C ARG A 51 -14.76 -9.27 20.88
N THR A 52 -15.76 -9.25 20.02
CA THR A 52 -16.78 -10.31 19.95
C THR A 52 -16.16 -11.64 19.60
N VAL A 53 -15.36 -11.72 18.52
CA VAL A 53 -14.70 -12.96 18.08
C VAL A 53 -13.72 -13.45 19.14
N SER A 54 -12.90 -12.57 19.73
CA SER A 54 -11.96 -12.92 20.81
C SER A 54 -12.69 -13.50 22.02
N SER A 55 -13.79 -12.86 22.44
CA SER A 55 -14.61 -13.35 23.56
C SER A 55 -15.29 -14.69 23.24
N MET A 56 -15.76 -14.89 22.01
CA MET A 56 -16.34 -16.16 21.58
C MET A 56 -15.30 -17.27 21.62
N LEU A 57 -14.11 -17.05 21.06
CA LEU A 57 -13.04 -18.04 21.00
C LEU A 57 -12.51 -18.39 22.42
N ALA A 58 -12.34 -17.38 23.29
CA ALA A 58 -11.93 -17.62 24.68
C ALA A 58 -12.94 -18.45 25.47
N LYS A 59 -14.24 -18.34 25.18
CA LYS A 59 -15.32 -19.04 25.90
C LYS A 59 -15.73 -20.37 25.26
N SER A 60 -15.38 -20.60 24.00
CA SER A 60 -15.73 -21.84 23.29
C SER A 60 -14.79 -23.03 23.62
N GLY A 61 -13.75 -22.83 24.44
CA GLY A 61 -12.87 -23.93 24.90
C GLY A 61 -12.13 -24.63 23.74
N ASN A 62 -12.01 -25.95 23.79
CA ASN A 62 -11.38 -26.77 22.77
C ASN A 62 -12.32 -27.09 21.59
N LEU A 63 -12.93 -26.08 21.00
CA LEU A 63 -13.80 -26.27 19.85
C LEU A 63 -13.00 -26.66 18.61
N GLU A 64 -13.36 -27.76 17.98
CA GLU A 64 -12.80 -28.19 16.71
C GLU A 64 -13.57 -27.55 15.55
N HIS A 65 -13.07 -26.44 15.03
CA HIS A 65 -13.67 -25.76 13.88
C HIS A 65 -12.67 -25.62 12.74
N PRO A 66 -13.08 -25.79 11.46
CA PRO A 66 -12.17 -25.69 10.31
C PRO A 66 -11.37 -24.39 10.26
N TYR A 67 -11.96 -23.27 10.66
CA TYR A 67 -11.27 -21.96 10.66
C TYR A 67 -10.28 -21.75 11.82
N LEU A 68 -10.21 -22.66 12.77
CA LEU A 68 -9.32 -22.62 13.92
C LEU A 68 -8.10 -23.57 13.78
N LYS A 69 -8.10 -24.42 12.77
CA LYS A 69 -7.00 -25.36 12.48
C LYS A 69 -6.48 -25.10 11.07
N ALA A 70 -5.15 -25.22 10.91
CA ALA A 70 -4.56 -25.19 9.57
C ALA A 70 -5.11 -26.37 8.75
N GLY A 71 -5.41 -26.12 7.48
CA GLY A 71 -5.80 -27.18 6.56
C GLY A 71 -4.61 -28.12 6.25
N ASP A 72 -4.90 -29.30 5.71
CA ASP A 72 -3.89 -30.31 5.38
C ASP A 72 -2.99 -29.93 4.18
N SER A 73 -3.40 -28.92 3.39
CA SER A 73 -2.67 -28.45 2.24
C SER A 73 -1.41 -27.68 2.65
N PRO A 74 -0.23 -27.95 2.08
CA PRO A 74 0.97 -27.15 2.31
C PRO A 74 0.90 -25.77 1.62
N ARG A 75 -0.05 -25.56 0.73
CA ARG A 75 -0.21 -24.30 0.00
C ARG A 75 -0.80 -23.21 0.88
N LYS A 76 -0.35 -21.98 0.67
CA LYS A 76 -0.76 -20.80 1.44
C LYS A 76 -1.29 -19.74 0.49
N ALA A 77 -2.48 -19.23 0.76
CA ALA A 77 -3.00 -18.07 0.07
C ALA A 77 -2.42 -16.79 0.68
N VAL A 78 -1.90 -15.90 -0.14
CA VAL A 78 -1.43 -14.60 0.31
C VAL A 78 -2.15 -13.51 -0.49
N VAL A 79 -2.99 -12.74 0.19
CA VAL A 79 -3.60 -11.54 -0.38
C VAL A 79 -2.60 -10.40 -0.25
N VAL A 80 -2.25 -9.76 -1.36
CA VAL A 80 -1.17 -8.78 -1.43
C VAL A 80 -1.72 -7.42 -1.85
N LEU A 81 -1.69 -6.45 -0.93
CA LEU A 81 -2.19 -5.10 -1.18
C LEU A 81 -1.06 -4.18 -1.65
N THR A 82 -1.16 -3.74 -2.90
CA THR A 82 -0.21 -2.81 -3.53
C THR A 82 -0.94 -1.74 -4.33
N SER A 83 -0.22 -0.74 -4.83
CA SER A 83 -0.84 0.29 -5.67
C SER A 83 -0.97 -0.13 -7.14
N ASN A 84 -1.85 0.55 -7.87
CA ASN A 84 -1.96 0.43 -9.33
C ASN A 84 -0.87 1.22 -10.06
N ARG A 85 -0.34 2.28 -9.45
CA ARG A 85 0.62 3.20 -10.07
C ARG A 85 1.89 3.30 -9.24
N GLY A 86 3.01 3.59 -9.91
CA GLY A 86 4.27 3.89 -9.25
C GLY A 86 4.29 5.26 -8.54
N LEU A 87 5.48 5.76 -8.31
CA LEU A 87 5.76 7.06 -7.70
C LEU A 87 5.28 7.20 -6.24
N ALA A 88 5.13 6.10 -5.55
CA ALA A 88 4.78 6.02 -4.13
C ALA A 88 5.99 5.64 -3.24
N GLY A 89 7.19 6.11 -3.60
CA GLY A 89 8.40 5.77 -2.86
C GLY A 89 8.65 4.27 -2.75
N GLY A 90 8.91 3.79 -1.54
CA GLY A 90 9.16 2.38 -1.23
C GLY A 90 7.92 1.52 -1.00
N TYR A 91 6.70 2.07 -1.09
CA TYR A 91 5.46 1.39 -0.73
C TYR A 91 5.32 -0.01 -1.35
N ASN A 92 5.33 -0.11 -2.68
CA ASN A 92 5.18 -1.41 -3.36
C ASN A 92 6.37 -2.35 -3.12
N SER A 93 7.59 -1.82 -3.16
CA SER A 93 8.79 -2.63 -2.98
C SER A 93 8.90 -3.23 -1.58
N ASN A 94 8.41 -2.55 -0.55
CA ASN A 94 8.43 -3.04 0.83
C ASN A 94 7.48 -4.23 1.01
N ILE A 95 6.28 -4.18 0.46
CA ILE A 95 5.33 -5.31 0.47
C ILE A 95 5.91 -6.52 -0.29
N VAL A 96 6.44 -6.28 -1.50
CA VAL A 96 7.05 -7.37 -2.28
C VAL A 96 8.25 -7.99 -1.55
N LYS A 97 9.10 -7.18 -0.92
CA LYS A 97 10.21 -7.68 -0.10
C LYS A 97 9.75 -8.54 1.06
N LEU A 98 8.67 -8.18 1.72
CA LEU A 98 8.11 -8.93 2.85
C LEU A 98 7.75 -10.37 2.43
N ILE A 99 7.24 -10.54 1.22
CA ILE A 99 6.92 -11.87 0.68
C ILE A 99 8.18 -12.60 0.17
N THR A 100 9.05 -11.88 -0.55
CA THR A 100 10.21 -12.51 -1.21
C THR A 100 11.37 -12.81 -0.28
N HIS A 101 11.44 -12.19 0.90
CA HIS A 101 12.45 -12.45 1.94
C HIS A 101 11.87 -13.12 3.18
N GLY A 102 10.57 -13.43 3.17
CA GLY A 102 9.92 -14.22 4.22
C GLY A 102 10.27 -15.71 4.10
N ASP A 103 9.88 -16.47 5.11
CA ASP A 103 10.18 -17.92 5.25
C ASP A 103 9.29 -18.82 4.36
N PHE A 104 8.60 -18.24 3.40
CA PHE A 104 7.69 -18.97 2.52
C PHE A 104 8.42 -19.56 1.31
N LYS A 105 8.14 -20.83 1.03
CA LYS A 105 8.57 -21.44 -0.22
C LYS A 105 7.67 -20.93 -1.35
N LYS A 106 8.29 -20.42 -2.39
CA LYS A 106 7.61 -19.79 -3.53
C LYS A 106 6.59 -20.72 -4.20
N GLU A 107 6.90 -22.00 -4.29
CA GLU A 107 6.07 -23.04 -4.92
C GLU A 107 4.79 -23.33 -4.15
N GLU A 108 4.78 -23.00 -2.84
CA GLU A 108 3.65 -23.22 -1.94
C GLU A 108 2.73 -21.99 -1.85
N LEU A 109 3.08 -20.87 -2.53
CA LEU A 109 2.31 -19.63 -2.47
C LEU A 109 1.32 -19.47 -3.63
N ASP A 110 0.08 -19.20 -3.27
CA ASP A 110 -1.00 -18.75 -4.15
C ASP A 110 -1.28 -17.28 -3.86
N ILE A 111 -0.94 -16.40 -4.83
CA ILE A 111 -1.04 -14.96 -4.66
C ILE A 111 -2.37 -14.43 -5.22
N TYR A 112 -3.07 -13.70 -4.38
CA TYR A 112 -4.22 -12.87 -4.76
C TYR A 112 -3.76 -11.41 -4.75
N ALA A 113 -3.51 -10.87 -5.93
CA ALA A 113 -2.93 -9.54 -6.08
C ALA A 113 -4.03 -8.47 -6.10
N VAL A 114 -4.00 -7.56 -5.14
CA VAL A 114 -4.84 -6.35 -5.13
C VAL A 114 -3.91 -5.17 -5.42
N GLY A 115 -4.01 -4.67 -6.66
CA GLY A 115 -3.12 -3.64 -7.17
C GLY A 115 -2.12 -4.15 -8.23
N ALA A 116 -2.09 -3.47 -9.38
CA ALA A 116 -1.34 -3.88 -10.56
C ALA A 116 0.18 -3.97 -10.33
N LYS A 117 0.75 -3.16 -9.43
CA LYS A 117 2.20 -3.18 -9.18
C LYS A 117 2.66 -4.42 -8.40
N GLY A 118 1.84 -4.97 -7.54
CA GLY A 118 2.13 -6.24 -6.87
C GLY A 118 2.11 -7.40 -7.84
N GLU A 119 1.09 -7.46 -8.69
CA GLU A 119 0.99 -8.44 -9.75
C GLU A 119 2.22 -8.41 -10.68
N GLU A 120 2.57 -7.23 -11.23
CA GLU A 120 3.71 -7.03 -12.11
C GLU A 120 5.03 -7.51 -11.46
N LEU A 121 5.30 -7.07 -10.23
CA LEU A 121 6.54 -7.36 -9.53
C LEU A 121 6.65 -8.83 -9.10
N LEU A 122 5.56 -9.45 -8.64
CA LEU A 122 5.56 -10.84 -8.21
C LEU A 122 5.58 -11.79 -9.41
N THR A 123 4.85 -11.49 -10.49
CA THR A 123 4.92 -12.25 -11.76
C THR A 123 6.33 -12.22 -12.34
N SER A 124 7.00 -11.06 -12.36
CA SER A 124 8.38 -10.95 -12.85
C SER A 124 9.37 -11.80 -12.05
N LYS A 125 9.07 -12.06 -10.77
CA LYS A 125 9.83 -12.96 -9.90
C LYS A 125 9.35 -14.41 -9.98
N GLY A 126 8.35 -14.71 -10.81
CA GLY A 126 7.79 -16.02 -11.11
C GLY A 126 6.94 -16.61 -9.98
N TYR A 127 6.27 -15.78 -9.17
CA TYR A 127 5.23 -16.25 -8.24
C TYR A 127 3.94 -16.58 -8.98
N HIS A 128 3.18 -17.53 -8.45
CA HIS A 128 1.90 -17.93 -9.02
C HIS A 128 0.81 -16.95 -8.59
N ILE A 129 0.26 -16.19 -9.54
CA ILE A 129 -0.86 -15.28 -9.32
C ILE A 129 -2.15 -16.05 -9.66
N VAL A 130 -2.99 -16.26 -8.66
CA VAL A 130 -4.29 -16.94 -8.82
C VAL A 130 -5.34 -15.95 -9.34
N GLU A 131 -5.34 -14.75 -8.77
CA GLU A 131 -6.32 -13.71 -9.10
C GLU A 131 -5.69 -12.33 -9.00
N SER A 132 -6.16 -11.40 -9.84
CA SER A 132 -5.79 -9.99 -9.81
C SER A 132 -7.04 -9.12 -9.78
N ALA A 133 -7.10 -8.18 -8.83
CA ALA A 133 -8.21 -7.26 -8.61
C ALA A 133 -7.70 -5.81 -8.40
N PRO A 134 -7.10 -5.18 -9.43
CA PRO A 134 -6.51 -3.85 -9.31
C PRO A 134 -7.54 -2.74 -9.05
N GLU A 135 -8.79 -2.92 -9.48
CA GLU A 135 -9.88 -1.96 -9.32
C GLU A 135 -10.18 -1.64 -7.85
N MET A 136 -10.00 -2.60 -6.96
CA MET A 136 -10.24 -2.43 -5.53
C MET A 136 -9.35 -1.35 -4.88
N MET A 137 -8.19 -1.04 -5.47
CA MET A 137 -7.29 0.01 -4.99
C MET A 137 -7.62 1.41 -5.52
N GLU A 138 -8.62 1.58 -6.36
CA GLU A 138 -9.05 2.90 -6.86
C GLU A 138 -10.05 3.59 -5.91
N ASP A 139 -11.04 2.84 -5.45
CA ASP A 139 -12.05 3.27 -4.47
C ASP A 139 -12.46 2.06 -3.61
N PRO A 140 -11.78 1.80 -2.50
CA PRO A 140 -11.99 0.62 -1.66
C PRO A 140 -13.42 0.55 -1.12
N THR A 141 -14.16 -0.52 -1.47
CA THR A 141 -15.50 -0.79 -0.93
C THR A 141 -15.53 -2.07 -0.08
N TYR A 142 -16.46 -2.14 0.87
CA TYR A 142 -16.65 -3.36 1.65
C TYR A 142 -17.18 -4.52 0.79
N GLU A 143 -17.98 -4.23 -0.23
CA GLU A 143 -18.59 -5.23 -1.12
C GLU A 143 -17.50 -5.94 -1.94
N ASP A 144 -16.55 -5.20 -2.51
CA ASP A 144 -15.44 -5.79 -3.26
C ASP A 144 -14.54 -6.61 -2.35
N ALA A 145 -14.25 -6.10 -1.15
CA ALA A 145 -13.50 -6.82 -0.12
C ALA A 145 -14.19 -8.14 0.24
N ALA A 146 -15.51 -8.13 0.47
CA ALA A 146 -16.28 -9.31 0.79
C ALA A 146 -16.31 -10.33 -0.36
N ALA A 147 -16.39 -9.85 -1.61
CA ALA A 147 -16.37 -10.71 -2.79
C ALA A 147 -15.03 -11.45 -2.94
N LEU A 148 -13.89 -10.78 -2.76
CA LEU A 148 -12.58 -11.41 -2.79
C LEU A 148 -12.39 -12.36 -1.60
N CYS A 149 -12.71 -11.91 -0.39
CA CYS A 149 -12.62 -12.75 0.80
C CYS A 149 -13.42 -14.04 0.67
N LYS A 150 -14.62 -13.99 0.11
CA LYS A 150 -15.45 -15.18 -0.13
C LYS A 150 -14.75 -16.20 -1.02
N ARG A 151 -14.02 -15.75 -2.06
CA ARG A 151 -13.27 -16.65 -2.96
C ARG A 151 -12.07 -17.26 -2.24
N VAL A 152 -11.30 -16.46 -1.49
CA VAL A 152 -10.14 -16.93 -0.72
C VAL A 152 -10.55 -17.88 0.39
N LEU A 153 -11.63 -17.57 1.12
CA LEU A 153 -12.20 -18.46 2.15
C LEU A 153 -12.69 -19.77 1.54
N LYS A 154 -13.30 -19.74 0.36
CA LYS A 154 -13.71 -20.93 -0.35
C LYS A 154 -12.51 -21.83 -0.71
N ALA A 155 -11.40 -21.25 -1.19
CA ALA A 155 -10.18 -22.02 -1.45
C ALA A 155 -9.64 -22.71 -0.19
N PHE A 156 -9.81 -22.12 0.98
CA PHE A 156 -9.47 -22.71 2.26
C PHE A 156 -10.43 -23.84 2.67
N THR A 157 -11.73 -23.62 2.59
CA THR A 157 -12.74 -24.66 2.94
C THR A 157 -12.73 -25.84 1.98
N ASP A 158 -12.39 -25.59 0.70
CA ASP A 158 -12.21 -26.65 -0.31
C ASP A 158 -10.88 -27.43 -0.15
N GLY A 159 -10.04 -27.05 0.83
CA GLY A 159 -8.74 -27.70 1.10
C GLY A 159 -7.65 -27.41 0.07
N GLN A 160 -7.84 -26.42 -0.79
CA GLN A 160 -6.83 -26.02 -1.78
C GLN A 160 -5.63 -25.34 -1.10
N VAL A 161 -5.88 -24.56 -0.04
CA VAL A 161 -4.86 -23.91 0.78
C VAL A 161 -5.08 -24.21 2.25
N GLY A 162 -3.98 -24.34 2.99
CA GLY A 162 -4.01 -24.67 4.44
C GLY A 162 -3.95 -23.45 5.34
N GLU A 163 -3.49 -22.32 4.83
CA GLU A 163 -3.37 -21.06 5.57
C GLU A 163 -3.68 -19.87 4.66
N ILE A 164 -4.18 -18.79 5.25
CA ILE A 164 -4.44 -17.52 4.55
C ILE A 164 -3.70 -16.39 5.24
N TYR A 165 -2.94 -15.62 4.46
CA TYR A 165 -2.18 -14.45 4.91
C TYR A 165 -2.62 -13.19 4.17
N LEU A 166 -2.42 -12.05 4.81
CA LEU A 166 -2.65 -10.73 4.25
C LEU A 166 -1.38 -9.89 4.38
N ALA A 167 -0.82 -9.50 3.24
CA ALA A 167 0.31 -8.58 3.15
C ALA A 167 -0.19 -7.18 2.82
N TYR A 168 -0.06 -6.24 3.74
CA TYR A 168 -0.59 -4.89 3.64
C TYR A 168 0.36 -3.87 4.25
N THR A 169 0.06 -2.58 4.05
CA THR A 169 0.83 -1.51 4.69
C THR A 169 -0.01 -0.82 5.75
N HIS A 170 0.39 -0.99 6.99
CA HIS A 170 -0.21 -0.31 8.13
C HIS A 170 0.11 1.17 8.12
N PHE A 171 -0.90 2.01 8.27
CA PHE A 171 -0.78 3.45 8.31
C PHE A 171 -0.56 3.94 9.74
N LYS A 172 0.69 4.18 10.11
CA LYS A 172 1.03 4.73 11.42
C LYS A 172 0.86 6.26 11.47
N ASN A 173 1.39 6.93 10.46
CA ASN A 173 1.24 8.36 10.22
C ASN A 173 1.67 8.70 8.79
N THR A 174 1.58 9.99 8.40
CA THR A 174 1.92 10.45 7.05
C THR A 174 3.39 10.23 6.67
N VAL A 175 4.29 10.07 7.63
CA VAL A 175 5.74 9.89 7.40
C VAL A 175 6.14 8.41 7.48
N THR A 176 5.47 7.65 8.36
CA THR A 176 5.83 6.26 8.65
C THR A 176 4.69 5.33 8.23
N GLN A 177 4.99 4.44 7.30
CA GLN A 177 4.12 3.35 6.87
C GLN A 177 4.91 2.05 7.02
N GLU A 178 4.30 1.04 7.61
CA GLU A 178 4.93 -0.24 7.93
C GLU A 178 4.29 -1.36 7.12
N ALA A 179 5.08 -2.05 6.29
CA ALA A 179 4.62 -3.26 5.62
C ALA A 179 4.47 -4.38 6.65
N LYS A 180 3.29 -5.00 6.71
CA LYS A 180 2.95 -6.08 7.63
C LYS A 180 2.40 -7.29 6.90
N LEU A 181 2.68 -8.45 7.44
CA LEU A 181 2.10 -9.72 7.06
C LEU A 181 1.36 -10.28 8.26
N ILE A 182 0.05 -10.43 8.13
CA ILE A 182 -0.79 -11.02 9.18
C ILE A 182 -1.39 -12.32 8.69
N LYS A 183 -1.53 -13.29 9.59
CA LYS A 183 -2.27 -14.52 9.33
C LYS A 183 -3.76 -14.24 9.55
N LEU A 184 -4.59 -14.54 8.56
CA LEU A 184 -6.04 -14.44 8.65
C LEU A 184 -6.67 -15.76 9.07
N LEU A 185 -6.17 -16.88 8.54
CA LEU A 185 -6.61 -18.23 8.88
C LEU A 185 -5.40 -19.19 8.98
N PRO A 186 -5.43 -20.12 9.94
CA PRO A 186 -6.38 -20.21 11.04
C PRO A 186 -6.38 -18.96 11.91
N VAL A 187 -7.51 -18.68 12.55
CA VAL A 187 -7.61 -17.52 13.47
C VAL A 187 -6.77 -17.84 14.71
N GLU A 188 -5.71 -17.07 14.90
CA GLU A 188 -4.88 -17.11 16.11
C GLU A 188 -5.26 -15.89 16.98
N LEU A 189 -5.60 -16.13 18.23
CA LEU A 189 -5.82 -15.04 19.17
C LEU A 189 -4.45 -14.56 19.68
N ASP A 190 -4.17 -13.28 19.48
CA ASP A 190 -3.09 -12.63 20.22
C ASP A 190 -3.53 -12.46 21.69
N GLU A 191 -2.91 -13.17 22.58
CA GLU A 191 -3.12 -13.05 24.04
C GLU A 191 -2.80 -11.62 24.55
N SER A 192 -2.12 -10.81 23.76
CA SER A 192 -1.70 -9.45 24.11
C SER A 192 -2.76 -8.36 23.94
N GLY A 193 -3.92 -8.65 23.32
CA GLY A 193 -4.99 -7.68 23.02
C GLY A 193 -6.23 -7.79 23.90
N ALA A 194 -6.30 -8.76 24.77
CA ALA A 194 -7.37 -8.88 25.74
C ALA A 194 -7.09 -7.88 26.88
N ASP A 195 -7.79 -6.76 26.88
CA ASP A 195 -8.02 -5.97 28.09
C ASP A 195 -8.83 -6.87 29.05
N GLU A 196 -8.10 -7.67 29.84
CA GLU A 196 -8.52 -8.87 30.55
C GLU A 196 -9.50 -8.62 31.71
N LYS A 197 -9.99 -7.42 31.94
CA LYS A 197 -10.61 -7.13 33.24
C LYS A 197 -12.11 -6.80 33.23
N GLU A 198 -12.73 -6.51 32.10
CA GLU A 198 -14.16 -6.12 32.15
C GLU A 198 -15.16 -7.16 31.61
N ASP A 199 -14.76 -8.08 30.74
CA ASP A 199 -15.72 -9.00 30.06
C ASP A 199 -15.69 -10.47 30.51
N SER A 200 -14.87 -10.86 31.47
CA SER A 200 -14.76 -12.26 31.90
C SER A 200 -16.03 -12.85 32.56
N ASN A 201 -16.93 -12.01 33.03
CA ASN A 201 -18.14 -12.43 33.74
C ASN A 201 -19.44 -12.40 32.91
N ILE A 202 -19.38 -11.98 31.66
CA ILE A 202 -20.58 -12.00 30.81
C ILE A 202 -20.79 -13.42 30.27
N LEU A 203 -21.85 -14.10 30.75
CA LEU A 203 -22.30 -15.37 30.18
C LEU A 203 -22.74 -15.14 28.73
N MET A 204 -21.99 -15.70 27.77
CA MET A 204 -22.37 -15.65 26.36
C MET A 204 -23.23 -16.88 26.05
N ASN A 205 -24.47 -16.65 25.64
CA ASN A 205 -25.33 -17.72 25.12
C ASN A 205 -25.19 -17.74 23.60
N PHE A 206 -24.93 -18.92 23.05
CA PHE A 206 -24.82 -19.14 21.61
C PHE A 206 -26.15 -19.76 21.13
N GLU A 207 -26.73 -19.17 20.08
CA GLU A 207 -27.91 -19.69 19.43
C GLU A 207 -27.61 -19.88 17.92
N PRO A 208 -27.81 -21.08 17.37
CA PRO A 208 -28.27 -22.30 18.04
C PRO A 208 -27.20 -23.05 18.83
N ASN A 209 -25.90 -22.93 18.44
CA ASN A 209 -24.73 -23.51 19.10
C ASN A 209 -23.45 -22.72 18.76
N PRO A 210 -22.34 -22.93 19.49
CA PRO A 210 -21.09 -22.19 19.26
C PRO A 210 -20.48 -22.44 17.87
N GLU A 211 -20.59 -23.65 17.31
CA GLU A 211 -19.97 -24.03 16.04
C GLU A 211 -20.63 -23.29 14.87
N GLU A 212 -21.98 -23.30 14.79
CA GLU A 212 -22.73 -22.56 13.78
C GLU A 212 -22.54 -21.04 13.93
N ALA A 213 -22.45 -20.54 15.16
CA ALA A 213 -22.16 -19.12 15.40
C ALA A 213 -20.77 -18.72 14.87
N LEU A 214 -19.74 -19.56 15.06
CA LEU A 214 -18.39 -19.35 14.52
C LEU A 214 -18.35 -19.43 12.98
N GLU A 215 -19.10 -20.37 12.38
CA GLU A 215 -19.20 -20.49 10.92
C GLU A 215 -19.74 -19.21 10.26
N LEU A 216 -20.66 -18.52 10.94
CA LEU A 216 -21.24 -17.27 10.46
C LEU A 216 -20.38 -16.03 10.75
N ILE A 217 -19.68 -16.00 11.89
CA ILE A 217 -18.99 -14.79 12.32
C ILE A 217 -17.56 -14.69 11.80
N ILE A 218 -16.81 -15.81 11.71
CA ILE A 218 -15.41 -15.80 11.25
C ILE A 218 -15.26 -15.25 9.84
N PRO A 219 -16.08 -15.61 8.84
CA PRO A 219 -16.00 -14.99 7.51
C PRO A 219 -16.22 -13.48 7.53
N LYS A 220 -17.14 -12.99 8.38
CA LYS A 220 -17.37 -11.55 8.55
C LYS A 220 -16.20 -10.86 9.22
N TYR A 221 -15.59 -11.50 10.20
CA TYR A 221 -14.39 -11.01 10.88
C TYR A 221 -13.20 -10.91 9.92
N VAL A 222 -12.91 -11.97 9.16
CA VAL A 222 -11.83 -11.98 8.15
C VAL A 222 -12.08 -10.90 7.09
N THR A 223 -13.33 -10.77 6.61
CA THR A 223 -13.69 -9.71 5.65
C THR A 223 -13.47 -8.32 6.24
N SER A 224 -13.80 -8.13 7.51
CA SER A 224 -13.59 -6.86 8.19
C SER A 224 -12.11 -6.52 8.33
N LEU A 225 -11.28 -7.50 8.74
CA LEU A 225 -9.81 -7.33 8.79
C LEU A 225 -9.24 -6.97 7.42
N PHE A 226 -9.69 -7.66 6.37
CA PHE A 226 -9.24 -7.40 5.02
C PHE A 226 -9.64 -5.99 4.55
N TYR A 227 -10.90 -5.60 4.76
CA TYR A 227 -11.38 -4.26 4.39
C TYR A 227 -10.63 -3.15 5.13
N GLY A 228 -10.38 -3.30 6.43
CA GLY A 228 -9.59 -2.35 7.18
C GLY A 228 -8.16 -2.23 6.66
N ALA A 229 -7.50 -3.35 6.42
CA ALA A 229 -6.17 -3.37 5.81
C ALA A 229 -6.16 -2.74 4.42
N LEU A 230 -7.24 -2.90 3.64
CA LEU A 230 -7.40 -2.28 2.32
C LEU A 230 -7.48 -0.75 2.43
N VAL A 231 -8.29 -0.23 3.37
CA VAL A 231 -8.41 1.21 3.64
C VAL A 231 -7.11 1.80 4.18
N GLU A 232 -6.44 1.10 5.12
CA GLU A 232 -5.11 1.50 5.63
C GLU A 232 -4.05 1.51 4.53
N SER A 233 -4.04 0.49 3.66
CA SER A 233 -3.12 0.41 2.52
C SER A 233 -3.34 1.54 1.54
N PHE A 234 -4.60 1.89 1.27
CA PHE A 234 -4.96 3.02 0.42
C PHE A 234 -4.51 4.37 1.03
N ALA A 235 -4.66 4.54 2.34
CA ALA A 235 -4.14 5.70 3.06
C ALA A 235 -2.60 5.75 3.01
N SER A 236 -1.94 4.62 3.27
CA SER A 236 -0.48 4.49 3.24
C SER A 236 0.11 4.75 1.86
N GLU A 237 -0.52 4.24 0.79
CA GLU A 237 -0.16 4.52 -0.59
C GLU A 237 -0.17 6.02 -0.89
N ASN A 238 -1.27 6.69 -0.54
CA ASN A 238 -1.42 8.12 -0.80
C ASN A 238 -0.51 8.97 0.10
N GLY A 239 -0.26 8.55 1.34
CA GLY A 239 0.74 9.16 2.22
C GLY A 239 2.16 9.05 1.66
N ALA A 240 2.57 7.86 1.23
CA ALA A 240 3.88 7.62 0.61
C ALA A 240 4.05 8.40 -0.70
N ARG A 241 3.01 8.43 -1.54
CA ARG A 241 3.02 9.21 -2.79
C ARG A 241 3.10 10.70 -2.53
N MET A 242 2.35 11.22 -1.57
CA MET A 242 2.40 12.63 -1.16
C MET A 242 3.83 13.01 -0.76
N GLN A 243 4.48 12.23 0.08
CA GLN A 243 5.85 12.47 0.53
C GLN A 243 6.88 12.35 -0.60
N ALA A 244 6.75 11.36 -1.47
CA ALA A 244 7.61 11.18 -2.63
C ALA A 244 7.49 12.37 -3.60
N MET A 245 6.26 12.86 -3.84
CA MET A 245 6.02 14.01 -4.71
C MET A 245 6.47 15.33 -4.09
N ASP A 246 6.40 15.47 -2.77
CA ASP A 246 6.94 16.63 -2.04
C ASP A 246 8.46 16.71 -2.20
N SER A 247 9.15 15.60 -1.95
CA SER A 247 10.61 15.52 -2.15
C SER A 247 11.00 15.76 -3.61
N ALA A 248 10.26 15.21 -4.56
CA ALA A 248 10.51 15.42 -5.98
C ALA A 248 10.30 16.90 -6.40
N THR A 249 9.29 17.57 -5.81
CA THR A 249 9.01 18.98 -6.07
C THR A 249 10.14 19.87 -5.54
N SER A 250 10.60 19.65 -4.30
CA SER A 250 11.72 20.38 -3.71
C SER A 250 13.01 20.19 -4.52
N ASN A 251 13.34 18.95 -4.90
CA ASN A 251 14.51 18.67 -5.75
C ASN A 251 14.41 19.37 -7.11
N ALA A 252 13.22 19.44 -7.69
CA ALA A 252 13.01 20.15 -8.96
C ALA A 252 13.19 21.68 -8.80
N GLU A 253 12.78 22.26 -7.67
CA GLU A 253 13.01 23.69 -7.34
C GLU A 253 14.51 24.00 -7.29
N ASP A 254 15.29 23.19 -6.59
CA ASP A 254 16.75 23.35 -6.49
C ASP A 254 17.40 23.25 -7.86
N MET A 255 16.99 22.27 -8.67
CA MET A 255 17.49 22.12 -10.03
C MET A 255 17.13 23.31 -10.94
N VAL A 256 15.94 23.89 -10.83
CA VAL A 256 15.53 25.10 -11.59
C VAL A 256 16.37 26.29 -11.17
N SER A 257 16.64 26.45 -9.87
CA SER A 257 17.50 27.51 -9.34
C SER A 257 18.92 27.41 -9.91
N ASP A 258 19.54 26.22 -9.83
CA ASP A 258 20.88 25.96 -10.35
C ASP A 258 20.97 26.21 -11.89
N LEU A 259 19.99 25.72 -12.63
CA LEU A 259 19.93 25.95 -14.08
C LEU A 259 19.71 27.43 -14.43
N THR A 260 19.03 28.19 -13.57
CA THR A 260 18.86 29.64 -13.76
C THR A 260 20.18 30.37 -13.63
N LEU A 261 20.99 30.01 -12.61
CA LEU A 261 22.34 30.56 -12.45
C LEU A 261 23.24 30.20 -13.64
N LYS A 262 23.25 28.94 -14.07
CA LYS A 262 24.02 28.48 -15.23
C LYS A 262 23.60 29.20 -16.52
N TYR A 263 22.29 29.39 -16.73
CA TYR A 263 21.76 30.12 -17.88
C TYR A 263 22.22 31.57 -17.90
N ASN A 264 22.13 32.26 -16.75
CA ASN A 264 22.54 33.65 -16.65
C ASN A 264 24.07 33.84 -16.89
N ARG A 265 24.92 32.94 -16.37
CA ARG A 265 26.34 32.93 -16.64
C ARG A 265 26.66 32.69 -18.12
N ALA A 266 26.00 31.70 -18.73
CA ALA A 266 26.18 31.42 -20.15
C ALA A 266 25.74 32.60 -21.03
N ARG A 267 24.61 33.24 -20.68
CA ARG A 267 24.10 34.44 -21.37
C ARG A 267 25.10 35.59 -21.29
N GLN A 268 25.62 35.88 -20.08
CA GLN A 268 26.63 36.94 -19.91
C GLN A 268 27.88 36.64 -20.72
N GLY A 269 28.36 35.40 -20.70
CA GLY A 269 29.52 34.99 -21.49
C GLY A 269 29.31 35.16 -23.00
N SER A 270 28.12 34.78 -23.51
CA SER A 270 27.77 34.97 -24.94
C SER A 270 27.71 36.46 -25.34
N ILE A 271 27.06 37.29 -24.51
CA ILE A 271 26.99 38.73 -24.74
C ILE A 271 28.39 39.34 -24.75
N THR A 272 29.26 38.98 -23.79
CA THR A 272 30.65 39.48 -23.72
C THR A 272 31.46 39.05 -24.94
N GLN A 273 31.31 37.81 -25.37
CA GLN A 273 31.95 37.29 -26.57
C GLN A 273 31.50 38.05 -27.83
N GLU A 274 30.22 38.20 -28.03
CA GLU A 274 29.66 38.98 -29.17
C GLU A 274 30.17 40.43 -29.19
N LEU A 275 30.16 41.09 -28.03
CA LEU A 275 30.72 42.45 -27.92
C LEU A 275 32.21 42.47 -28.24
N THR A 276 33.00 41.51 -27.76
CA THR A 276 34.44 41.41 -28.05
C THR A 276 34.69 41.18 -29.54
N GLU A 277 33.92 40.32 -30.19
CA GLU A 277 34.02 40.04 -31.63
C GLU A 277 33.65 41.30 -32.46
N ILE A 278 32.64 42.07 -32.08
CA ILE A 278 32.26 43.30 -32.73
C ILE A 278 33.37 44.34 -32.59
N ILE A 279 33.93 44.53 -31.38
CA ILE A 279 35.01 45.49 -31.13
C ILE A 279 36.28 45.06 -31.89
N ALA A 280 36.64 43.78 -31.88
CA ALA A 280 37.78 43.26 -32.62
C ALA A 280 37.60 43.43 -34.14
N GLY A 281 36.38 43.23 -34.65
CA GLY A 281 36.05 43.46 -36.06
C GLY A 281 36.13 44.94 -36.45
N ALA A 282 35.68 45.86 -35.59
CA ALA A 282 35.78 47.31 -35.81
C ALA A 282 37.24 47.78 -35.87
N ASN A 283 38.06 47.32 -34.89
CA ASN A 283 39.48 47.67 -34.86
C ASN A 283 40.32 47.05 -36.02
N ALA A 284 39.83 46.01 -36.69
CA ALA A 284 40.48 45.39 -37.84
C ALA A 284 40.18 46.14 -39.18
N ILE A 285 39.23 47.05 -39.18
CA ILE A 285 38.82 47.87 -40.36
C ILE A 285 39.45 49.25 -40.33
N GLU A 286 39.89 49.74 -39.16
CA GLU A 286 40.79 50.90 -39.05
C GLU A 286 42.23 50.53 -39.37
#